data_1dc7f24a3a9cfbef3143a4aff6b1a674
#
_entry.id   1dc7f24a3a9cfbef3143a4aff6b1a674
#
_cell.length_a   1.000
_cell.length_b   1.000
_cell.length_c   1.000
_cell.angle_alpha   90.00
_cell.angle_beta   90.00
_cell.angle_gamma   90.00
#
_symmetry.space_group_name_H-M   'P 1'
#
loop_
_entity.id
_entity.type
_entity.pdbx_description
1 polymer ?
#
loop_
_entity_poly.entity_id
_entity_poly.type
_entity_poly.pdbx_seq_one_letter_code
_entity_poly.pdbx_strand_id
1 'polypeptide(L)'
;MEYISAFAKEFLKLTWDVLPYFLSGAAFGAALDVYLKPEFALKHLRGGWLSMGKAAALGMIMPGCSCATMPMAEGLRRKGADLGTVVSFLLASPLASPQTLVLTFAMLGWKFAAARTLAALLGGVMIGAVFFWLERNKPGFLDIPAAAPEKKCCSGCGCSGGSEEDAPKRFWPVFVDILKDLGKYFVLGMAIASALVVLLPADLITRYIGSSGPLAYVSAVLLGVPLYVCEGEEIPLTLSLLKLGLGPGPAFAFLLGSVGTCIPTMIMSQKLIGRRGLMIYTAWWLLFAFGAGLLFGLI
;
A
#
# COMPACT_ATOMS: atom_id res chain seq x y z
N MET A 1 -17.79 -27.38 12.28
CA MET A 1 -17.72 -27.48 10.79
C MET A 1 -18.18 -26.19 10.09
N GLU A 2 -19.10 -25.41 10.70
CA GLU A 2 -19.58 -24.14 10.13
C GLU A 2 -18.48 -23.07 9.95
N TYR A 3 -17.60 -22.91 10.93
CA TYR A 3 -16.51 -21.93 10.82
C TYR A 3 -15.51 -22.23 9.68
N ILE A 4 -15.23 -23.51 9.43
CA ILE A 4 -14.31 -23.91 8.35
C ILE A 4 -14.95 -23.66 7.00
N SER A 5 -16.25 -23.94 6.85
CA SER A 5 -16.97 -23.67 5.61
C SER A 5 -17.16 -22.16 5.36
N ALA A 6 -17.39 -21.38 6.41
CA ALA A 6 -17.44 -19.91 6.33
C ALA A 6 -16.08 -19.34 5.92
N PHE A 7 -14.99 -19.79 6.56
CA PHE A 7 -13.62 -19.39 6.21
C PHE A 7 -13.28 -19.71 4.74
N ALA A 8 -13.59 -20.93 4.28
CA ALA A 8 -13.29 -21.34 2.91
C ALA A 8 -14.06 -20.49 1.88
N LYS A 9 -15.34 -20.18 2.17
CA LYS A 9 -16.16 -19.32 1.31
C LYS A 9 -15.62 -17.90 1.26
N GLU A 10 -15.32 -17.29 2.40
CA GLU A 10 -14.76 -15.93 2.46
C GLU A 10 -13.36 -15.88 1.84
N PHE A 11 -12.50 -16.87 2.07
CA PHE A 11 -11.18 -16.95 1.45
C PHE A 11 -11.27 -17.01 -0.09
N LEU A 12 -12.14 -17.88 -0.62
CA LEU A 12 -12.34 -17.99 -2.06
C LEU A 12 -12.92 -16.71 -2.66
N LYS A 13 -13.92 -16.13 -2.01
CA LYS A 13 -14.54 -14.87 -2.43
C LYS A 13 -13.52 -13.74 -2.47
N LEU A 14 -12.85 -13.47 -1.36
CA LEU A 14 -11.85 -12.40 -1.26
C LEU A 14 -10.69 -12.62 -2.26
N THR A 15 -10.24 -13.87 -2.39
CA THR A 15 -9.16 -14.18 -3.35
C THR A 15 -9.61 -13.95 -4.78
N TRP A 16 -10.84 -14.34 -5.15
CA TRP A 16 -11.37 -14.14 -6.49
C TRP A 16 -11.57 -12.67 -6.83
N ASP A 17 -12.04 -11.88 -5.87
CA ASP A 17 -12.28 -10.44 -6.05
C ASP A 17 -10.96 -9.65 -6.20
N VAL A 18 -9.90 -10.03 -5.48
CA VAL A 18 -8.62 -9.31 -5.48
C VAL A 18 -7.63 -9.84 -6.51
N LEU A 19 -7.72 -11.10 -6.92
CA LEU A 19 -6.80 -11.76 -7.85
C LEU A 19 -6.62 -11.01 -9.19
N PRO A 20 -7.67 -10.54 -9.89
CA PRO A 20 -7.51 -9.83 -11.15
C PRO A 20 -6.72 -8.53 -10.99
N TYR A 21 -6.93 -7.82 -9.89
CA TYR A 21 -6.17 -6.60 -9.58
C TYR A 21 -4.70 -6.91 -9.27
N PHE A 22 -4.44 -7.96 -8.52
CA PHE A 22 -3.08 -8.42 -8.23
C PHE A 22 -2.34 -8.83 -9.50
N LEU A 23 -2.97 -9.60 -10.38
CA LEU A 23 -2.40 -10.01 -11.66
C LEU A 23 -2.13 -8.82 -12.59
N SER A 24 -3.06 -7.87 -12.67
CA SER A 24 -2.87 -6.65 -13.46
C SER A 24 -1.71 -5.80 -12.92
N GLY A 25 -1.59 -5.68 -11.59
CA GLY A 25 -0.47 -5.02 -10.93
C GLY A 25 0.87 -5.71 -11.17
N ALA A 26 0.89 -7.05 -11.11
CA ALA A 26 2.09 -7.83 -11.41
C ALA A 26 2.51 -7.68 -12.88
N ALA A 27 1.54 -7.67 -13.82
CA ALA A 27 1.82 -7.44 -15.23
C ALA A 27 2.37 -6.02 -15.47
N PHE A 28 1.78 -5.01 -14.83
CA PHE A 28 2.27 -3.64 -14.92
C PHE A 28 3.65 -3.48 -14.27
N GLY A 29 3.90 -4.10 -13.12
CA GLY A 29 5.20 -4.14 -12.46
C GLY A 29 6.28 -4.79 -13.34
N ALA A 30 5.95 -5.90 -14.00
CA ALA A 30 6.82 -6.55 -14.98
C ALA A 30 7.07 -5.66 -16.20
N ALA A 31 6.03 -4.96 -16.69
CA ALA A 31 6.20 -4.01 -17.78
C ALA A 31 7.12 -2.85 -17.40
N LEU A 32 6.97 -2.30 -16.19
CA LEU A 32 7.89 -1.27 -15.69
C LEU A 32 9.34 -1.79 -15.61
N ASP A 33 9.54 -3.03 -15.13
CA ASP A 33 10.89 -3.61 -15.07
C ASP A 33 11.50 -3.87 -16.45
N VAL A 34 10.69 -4.21 -17.44
CA VAL A 34 11.18 -4.47 -18.81
C VAL A 34 11.37 -3.19 -19.61
N TYR A 35 10.37 -2.31 -19.62
CA TYR A 35 10.30 -1.15 -20.52
C TYR A 35 10.84 0.14 -19.92
N LEU A 36 10.83 0.29 -18.58
CA LEU A 36 11.34 1.51 -17.96
C LEU A 36 12.87 1.50 -18.00
N LYS A 37 13.48 2.45 -18.71
CA LYS A 37 14.92 2.61 -18.73
C LYS A 37 15.44 2.97 -17.33
N PRO A 38 16.53 2.31 -16.84
CA PRO A 38 17.10 2.63 -15.53
C PRO A 38 17.47 4.11 -15.39
N GLU A 39 17.94 4.74 -16.46
CA GLU A 39 18.31 6.16 -16.50
C GLU A 39 17.14 7.07 -16.20
N PHE A 40 15.93 6.75 -16.67
CA PHE A 40 14.72 7.52 -16.39
C PHE A 40 14.32 7.41 -14.92
N ALA A 41 14.35 6.20 -14.36
CA ALA A 41 14.09 5.96 -12.95
C ALA A 41 15.12 6.68 -12.07
N LEU A 42 16.40 6.58 -12.39
CA LEU A 42 17.49 7.25 -11.68
C LEU A 42 17.37 8.79 -11.74
N LYS A 43 16.97 9.33 -12.89
CA LYS A 43 16.87 10.79 -13.09
C LYS A 43 15.65 11.41 -12.38
N HIS A 44 14.52 10.70 -12.32
CA HIS A 44 13.25 11.26 -11.86
C HIS A 44 12.79 10.71 -10.50
N LEU A 45 13.23 9.51 -10.12
CA LEU A 45 12.79 8.78 -8.92
C LEU A 45 13.91 8.56 -7.89
N ARG A 46 15.08 9.14 -8.12
CA ARG A 46 16.20 9.12 -7.20
C ARG A 46 16.52 10.53 -6.72
N GLY A 47 16.56 10.70 -5.40
CA GLY A 47 17.05 11.90 -4.75
C GLY A 47 16.03 12.98 -4.45
N GLY A 48 15.62 13.07 -3.18
CA GLY A 48 15.03 14.26 -2.58
C GLY A 48 13.50 14.35 -2.60
N TRP A 49 13.01 15.41 -2.02
CA TRP A 49 11.58 15.71 -1.82
C TRP A 49 10.76 15.73 -3.12
N LEU A 50 11.40 16.19 -4.20
CA LEU A 50 10.72 16.31 -5.50
C LEU A 50 10.42 14.93 -6.12
N SER A 51 11.30 13.95 -5.93
CA SER A 51 11.06 12.59 -6.43
C SER A 51 9.95 11.88 -5.67
N MET A 52 9.85 12.12 -4.35
CA MET A 52 8.75 11.61 -3.52
C MET A 52 7.40 12.22 -3.93
N GLY A 53 7.36 13.54 -4.16
CA GLY A 53 6.17 14.22 -4.66
C GLY A 53 5.72 13.70 -6.04
N LYS A 54 6.66 13.50 -6.96
CA LYS A 54 6.38 12.92 -8.28
C LYS A 54 5.88 11.48 -8.18
N ALA A 55 6.47 10.68 -7.29
CA ALA A 55 6.05 9.31 -7.07
C ALA A 55 4.67 9.22 -6.43
N ALA A 56 4.38 10.07 -5.45
CA ALA A 56 3.04 10.19 -4.86
C ALA A 56 2.01 10.60 -5.93
N ALA A 57 2.30 11.63 -6.74
CA ALA A 57 1.42 12.06 -7.82
C ALA A 57 1.22 10.96 -8.88
N LEU A 58 2.28 10.24 -9.24
CA LEU A 58 2.19 9.10 -10.14
C LEU A 58 1.30 7.99 -9.56
N GLY A 59 1.46 7.68 -8.28
CA GLY A 59 0.62 6.71 -7.57
C GLY A 59 -0.86 7.08 -7.60
N MET A 60 -1.17 8.38 -7.42
CA MET A 60 -2.56 8.86 -7.45
C MET A 60 -3.23 8.79 -8.83
N ILE A 61 -2.46 8.79 -9.91
CA ILE A 61 -3.00 8.67 -11.28
C ILE A 61 -3.24 7.20 -11.65
N MET A 62 -2.51 6.28 -11.03
CA MET A 62 -2.62 4.86 -11.34
C MET A 62 -3.85 4.22 -10.67
N PRO A 63 -4.74 3.61 -11.46
CA PRO A 63 -5.83 2.82 -10.91
C PRO A 63 -5.25 1.50 -10.37
N GLY A 64 -5.29 1.31 -9.08
CA GLY A 64 -4.83 0.04 -8.52
C GLY A 64 -4.97 -0.03 -7.01
N CYS A 65 -5.49 -1.16 -6.54
CA CYS A 65 -5.55 -1.45 -5.11
C CYS A 65 -4.13 -1.61 -4.50
N SER A 66 -4.03 -1.54 -3.20
CA SER A 66 -2.77 -1.71 -2.47
C SER A 66 -2.03 -3.01 -2.82
N CYS A 67 -2.76 -4.08 -3.16
CA CYS A 67 -2.16 -5.34 -3.60
C CYS A 67 -1.54 -5.24 -5.01
N ALA A 68 -2.12 -4.43 -5.90
CA ALA A 68 -1.60 -4.20 -7.25
C ALA A 68 -0.39 -3.24 -7.25
N THR A 69 -0.35 -2.29 -6.31
CA THR A 69 0.77 -1.33 -6.21
C THR A 69 2.06 -1.95 -5.69
N MET A 70 1.99 -3.07 -4.94
CA MET A 70 3.18 -3.75 -4.42
C MET A 70 4.12 -4.28 -5.51
N PRO A 71 3.67 -5.05 -6.52
CA PRO A 71 4.52 -5.46 -7.64
C PRO A 71 5.12 -4.27 -8.40
N MET A 72 4.34 -3.19 -8.55
CA MET A 72 4.83 -1.96 -9.21
C MET A 72 5.93 -1.30 -8.39
N ALA A 73 5.75 -1.21 -7.07
CA ALA A 73 6.74 -0.68 -6.14
C ALA A 73 8.05 -1.51 -6.16
N GLU A 74 7.94 -2.84 -6.23
CA GLU A 74 9.09 -3.73 -6.40
C GLU A 74 9.80 -3.48 -7.73
N GLY A 75 9.08 -3.34 -8.84
CA GLY A 75 9.64 -3.00 -10.14
C GLY A 75 10.41 -1.67 -10.11
N LEU A 76 9.85 -0.64 -9.48
CA LEU A 76 10.53 0.66 -9.28
C LEU A 76 11.81 0.51 -8.43
N ARG A 77 11.75 -0.29 -7.36
CA ARG A 77 12.90 -0.54 -6.49
C ARG A 77 14.02 -1.27 -7.22
N ARG A 78 13.69 -2.28 -8.02
CA ARG A 78 14.66 -3.02 -8.87
C ARG A 78 15.34 -2.10 -9.90
N LYS A 79 14.69 -1.02 -10.33
CA LYS A 79 15.26 0.01 -11.22
C LYS A 79 16.07 1.08 -10.50
N GLY A 80 16.28 0.94 -9.19
CA GLY A 80 17.15 1.82 -8.41
C GLY A 80 16.46 3.06 -7.86
N ALA A 81 15.12 3.07 -7.78
CA ALA A 81 14.39 4.12 -7.04
C ALA A 81 14.72 4.04 -5.55
N ASP A 82 14.86 5.22 -4.90
CA ASP A 82 15.10 5.31 -3.47
C ASP A 82 13.90 4.76 -2.69
N LEU A 83 14.16 4.16 -1.52
CA LEU A 83 13.13 3.56 -0.69
C LEU A 83 12.05 4.58 -0.30
N GLY A 84 12.43 5.81 0.02
CA GLY A 84 11.50 6.89 0.33
C GLY A 84 10.54 7.18 -0.84
N THR A 85 11.03 7.18 -2.07
CA THR A 85 10.22 7.37 -3.28
C THR A 85 9.24 6.21 -3.48
N VAL A 86 9.70 4.98 -3.28
CA VAL A 86 8.88 3.77 -3.39
C VAL A 86 7.77 3.73 -2.34
N VAL A 87 8.08 4.09 -1.09
CA VAL A 87 7.10 4.13 -0.01
C VAL A 87 6.07 5.26 -0.22
N SER A 88 6.50 6.43 -0.75
CA SER A 88 5.58 7.51 -1.13
C SER A 88 4.58 7.07 -2.18
N PHE A 89 5.04 6.37 -3.22
CA PHE A 89 4.20 5.77 -4.26
C PHE A 89 3.22 4.75 -3.67
N LEU A 90 3.72 3.84 -2.84
CA LEU A 90 2.95 2.75 -2.25
C LEU A 90 1.77 3.26 -1.41
N LEU A 91 1.97 4.35 -0.68
CA LEU A 91 0.94 4.92 0.18
C LEU A 91 -0.05 5.78 -0.60
N ALA A 92 0.43 6.62 -1.51
CA ALA A 92 -0.42 7.57 -2.22
C ALA A 92 -1.37 6.88 -3.21
N SER A 93 -0.96 5.76 -3.81
CA SER A 93 -1.73 5.05 -4.83
C SER A 93 -3.09 4.58 -4.34
N PRO A 94 -3.24 3.79 -3.28
CA PRO A 94 -4.56 3.30 -2.85
C PRO A 94 -5.40 4.38 -2.17
N LEU A 95 -4.77 5.45 -1.67
CA LEU A 95 -5.49 6.52 -0.99
C LEU A 95 -6.23 7.44 -1.94
N ALA A 96 -5.67 7.73 -3.10
CA ALA A 96 -6.18 8.75 -4.00
C ALA A 96 -6.23 8.27 -5.45
N SER A 97 -6.52 6.99 -5.67
CA SER A 97 -6.79 6.48 -7.02
C SER A 97 -8.02 7.17 -7.62
N PRO A 98 -8.08 7.34 -8.95
CA PRO A 98 -9.17 8.05 -9.62
C PRO A 98 -10.55 7.49 -9.26
N GLN A 99 -10.67 6.15 -9.15
CA GLN A 99 -11.94 5.51 -8.81
C GLN A 99 -12.38 5.80 -7.37
N THR A 100 -11.45 5.78 -6.41
CA THR A 100 -11.77 6.07 -5.01
C THR A 100 -12.08 7.55 -4.79
N LEU A 101 -11.44 8.44 -5.54
CA LEU A 101 -11.74 9.87 -5.49
C LEU A 101 -13.14 10.17 -6.04
N VAL A 102 -13.51 9.59 -7.17
CA VAL A 102 -14.85 9.75 -7.76
C VAL A 102 -15.91 9.20 -6.79
N LEU A 103 -15.68 8.02 -6.21
CA LEU A 103 -16.62 7.42 -5.27
C LEU A 103 -16.72 8.22 -3.95
N THR A 104 -15.58 8.72 -3.43
CA THR A 104 -15.57 9.59 -2.24
C THR A 104 -16.33 10.88 -2.50
N PHE A 105 -16.12 11.50 -3.67
CA PHE A 105 -16.84 12.71 -4.06
C PHE A 105 -18.34 12.47 -4.16
N ALA A 106 -18.76 11.37 -4.79
CA ALA A 106 -20.17 11.04 -5.00
C ALA A 106 -20.90 10.70 -3.69
N MET A 107 -20.26 9.99 -2.74
CA MET A 107 -20.90 9.49 -1.53
C MET A 107 -20.70 10.37 -0.30
N LEU A 108 -19.52 10.93 -0.11
CA LEU A 108 -19.12 11.71 1.07
C LEU A 108 -18.99 13.21 0.78
N GLY A 109 -18.99 13.58 -0.49
CA GLY A 109 -18.92 14.97 -0.93
C GLY A 109 -17.50 15.51 -1.12
N TRP A 110 -17.41 16.74 -1.63
CA TRP A 110 -16.16 17.36 -2.06
C TRP A 110 -15.14 17.59 -0.92
N LYS A 111 -15.63 17.86 0.32
CA LYS A 111 -14.76 18.08 1.48
C LYS A 111 -13.92 16.85 1.80
N PHE A 112 -14.55 15.69 1.85
CA PHE A 112 -13.85 14.41 2.07
C PHE A 112 -12.90 14.06 0.93
N ALA A 113 -13.31 14.28 -0.33
CA ALA A 113 -12.47 14.01 -1.48
C ALA A 113 -11.21 14.91 -1.51
N ALA A 114 -11.36 16.21 -1.28
CA ALA A 114 -10.25 17.16 -1.22
C ALA A 114 -9.30 16.84 -0.06
N ALA A 115 -9.83 16.60 1.14
CA ALA A 115 -9.04 16.24 2.31
C ALA A 115 -8.29 14.92 2.11
N ARG A 116 -8.92 13.91 1.48
CA ARG A 116 -8.30 12.62 1.14
C ARG A 116 -7.15 12.79 0.17
N THR A 117 -7.32 13.60 -0.86
CA THR A 117 -6.26 13.93 -1.85
C THR A 117 -5.07 14.61 -1.19
N LEU A 118 -5.33 15.61 -0.34
CA LEU A 118 -4.28 16.30 0.41
C LEU A 118 -3.57 15.35 1.39
N ALA A 119 -4.32 14.51 2.11
CA ALA A 119 -3.76 13.52 3.02
C ALA A 119 -2.90 12.49 2.29
N ALA A 120 -3.30 12.04 1.10
CA ALA A 120 -2.52 11.12 0.28
C ALA A 120 -1.18 11.73 -0.14
N LEU A 121 -1.21 12.98 -0.62
CA LEU A 121 -0.01 13.68 -1.06
C LEU A 121 0.92 14.00 0.11
N LEU A 122 0.41 14.64 1.15
CA LEU A 122 1.20 15.01 2.33
C LEU A 122 1.70 13.78 3.07
N GLY A 123 0.82 12.82 3.33
CA GLY A 123 1.16 11.59 4.00
C GLY A 123 2.20 10.78 3.24
N GLY A 124 2.04 10.64 1.92
CA GLY A 124 3.01 9.96 1.06
C GLY A 124 4.38 10.61 1.08
N VAL A 125 4.45 11.94 0.93
CA VAL A 125 5.73 12.67 0.97
C VAL A 125 6.38 12.61 2.34
N MET A 126 5.62 12.77 3.41
CA MET A 126 6.15 12.76 4.79
C MET A 126 6.74 11.39 5.15
N ILE A 127 6.02 10.30 4.90
CA ILE A 127 6.55 8.95 5.18
C ILE A 127 7.75 8.63 4.29
N GLY A 128 7.70 9.03 3.02
CA GLY A 128 8.82 8.90 2.09
C GLY A 128 10.07 9.61 2.61
N ALA A 129 9.91 10.81 3.15
CA ALA A 129 11.01 11.57 3.77
C ALA A 129 11.61 10.85 4.97
N VAL A 130 10.77 10.25 5.83
CA VAL A 130 11.23 9.45 6.98
C VAL A 130 12.08 8.27 6.50
N PHE A 131 11.60 7.52 5.50
CA PHE A 131 12.34 6.37 4.96
C PHE A 131 13.62 6.77 4.21
N PHE A 132 13.59 7.87 3.47
CA PHE A 132 14.77 8.42 2.81
C PHE A 132 15.84 8.83 3.83
N TRP A 133 15.43 9.52 4.90
CA TRP A 133 16.32 9.92 5.99
C TRP A 133 16.90 8.71 6.73
N LEU A 134 16.06 7.68 7.00
CA LEU A 134 16.49 6.43 7.64
C LEU A 134 17.52 5.67 6.79
N GLU A 135 17.25 5.52 5.50
CA GLU A 135 18.15 4.83 4.56
C GLU A 135 19.52 5.52 4.48
N ARG A 136 19.51 6.86 4.51
CA ARG A 136 20.75 7.66 4.41
C ARG A 136 21.57 7.69 5.71
N ASN A 137 20.91 7.85 6.86
CA ASN A 137 21.60 8.07 8.13
C ASN A 137 21.90 6.78 8.91
N LYS A 138 21.16 5.70 8.64
CA LYS A 138 21.35 4.40 9.30
C LYS A 138 21.30 3.27 8.29
N PRO A 139 22.33 3.12 7.41
CA PRO A 139 22.38 2.02 6.48
C PRO A 139 22.38 0.69 7.24
N GLY A 140 21.50 -0.24 6.86
CA GLY A 140 21.36 -1.54 7.52
C GLY A 140 20.34 -1.59 8.68
N PHE A 141 19.79 -0.44 9.13
CA PHE A 141 18.79 -0.45 10.21
C PHE A 141 17.45 -1.09 9.78
N LEU A 142 17.07 -0.95 8.53
CA LEU A 142 15.76 -1.36 8.02
C LEU A 142 15.65 -2.86 7.71
N ASP A 143 16.72 -3.66 7.89
CA ASP A 143 16.76 -5.10 7.57
C ASP A 143 16.15 -5.40 6.17
N ILE A 144 16.40 -4.51 5.21
CA ILE A 144 15.86 -4.65 3.87
C ILE A 144 16.57 -5.86 3.25
N PRO A 145 15.84 -6.89 2.79
CA PRO A 145 16.46 -7.93 1.98
C PRO A 145 17.15 -7.24 0.82
N ALA A 146 18.47 -7.45 0.69
CA ALA A 146 19.22 -6.88 -0.41
C ALA A 146 18.42 -7.16 -1.69
N ALA A 147 18.04 -6.12 -2.44
CA ALA A 147 17.51 -6.29 -3.78
C ALA A 147 18.47 -7.28 -4.44
N ALA A 148 17.94 -8.41 -4.93
CA ALA A 148 18.78 -9.49 -5.42
C ALA A 148 19.86 -8.85 -6.30
N PRO A 149 21.15 -8.97 -5.96
CA PRO A 149 22.18 -8.31 -6.73
C PRO A 149 22.00 -8.78 -8.17
N GLU A 150 21.89 -7.85 -9.10
CA GLU A 150 22.21 -8.20 -10.49
C GLU A 150 23.47 -9.04 -10.37
N LYS A 151 23.42 -10.29 -10.81
CA LYS A 151 24.57 -11.19 -10.78
C LYS A 151 25.71 -10.43 -11.44
N LYS A 152 26.54 -9.77 -10.64
CA LYS A 152 27.87 -9.34 -11.08
C LYS A 152 28.57 -10.63 -11.41
N CYS A 153 28.69 -10.94 -12.66
CA CYS A 153 29.59 -11.97 -13.14
C CYS A 153 30.91 -11.73 -12.46
N CYS A 154 31.37 -12.71 -11.69
CA CYS A 154 32.69 -12.70 -11.06
C CYS A 154 33.73 -12.39 -12.13
N SER A 155 34.48 -11.31 -11.94
CA SER A 155 35.71 -11.02 -12.68
C SER A 155 36.71 -12.18 -12.46
N GLY A 156 36.64 -13.22 -13.29
CA GLY A 156 37.56 -14.32 -13.11
C GLY A 156 37.46 -15.51 -14.09
N CYS A 157 36.37 -15.63 -14.85
CA CYS A 157 36.28 -16.63 -15.90
C CYS A 157 36.02 -15.93 -17.24
N GLY A 158 36.98 -16.10 -18.17
CA GLY A 158 36.96 -15.53 -19.51
C GLY A 158 35.74 -15.96 -20.32
N CYS A 159 34.67 -15.19 -20.20
CA CYS A 159 33.56 -15.19 -21.13
C CYS A 159 33.78 -14.03 -22.10
N SER A 160 33.97 -14.36 -23.34
CA SER A 160 34.07 -13.47 -24.49
C SER A 160 33.01 -12.40 -24.46
N GLY A 161 33.42 -11.15 -24.63
CA GLY A 161 32.58 -9.98 -24.59
C GLY A 161 31.38 -10.07 -25.54
N GLY A 162 30.22 -10.14 -24.91
CA GLY A 162 28.95 -9.73 -25.43
C GLY A 162 28.36 -8.86 -24.36
N SER A 163 28.18 -7.58 -24.65
CA SER A 163 27.48 -6.63 -23.82
C SER A 163 26.05 -7.13 -23.60
N GLU A 164 25.80 -7.79 -22.47
CA GLU A 164 24.45 -8.23 -22.03
C GLU A 164 23.53 -7.05 -21.63
N GLU A 165 23.89 -5.83 -22.02
CA GLU A 165 23.06 -4.65 -21.80
C GLU A 165 21.84 -4.57 -22.72
N ASP A 166 21.75 -5.39 -23.78
CA ASP A 166 20.72 -5.29 -24.81
C ASP A 166 19.88 -6.55 -25.08
N ALA A 167 19.97 -7.59 -24.25
CA ALA A 167 18.99 -8.67 -24.36
C ALA A 167 17.64 -8.18 -23.80
N PRO A 168 16.57 -8.08 -24.58
CA PRO A 168 15.27 -7.65 -24.09
C PRO A 168 14.86 -8.61 -22.99
N LYS A 169 14.83 -8.12 -21.75
CA LYS A 169 14.30 -8.90 -20.61
C LYS A 169 12.93 -9.40 -21.03
N ARG A 170 12.76 -10.68 -21.19
CA ARG A 170 11.48 -11.25 -21.62
C ARG A 170 10.46 -10.97 -20.54
N PHE A 171 9.36 -10.35 -20.90
CA PHE A 171 8.27 -9.99 -19.99
C PHE A 171 7.79 -11.19 -19.13
N TRP A 172 7.62 -12.35 -19.74
CA TRP A 172 7.11 -13.54 -19.06
C TRP A 172 7.96 -14.03 -17.86
N PRO A 173 9.29 -14.20 -17.97
CA PRO A 173 10.08 -14.61 -16.81
C PRO A 173 9.99 -13.58 -15.68
N VAL A 174 10.06 -12.29 -15.97
CA VAL A 174 9.95 -11.24 -14.95
C VAL A 174 8.58 -11.25 -14.28
N PHE A 175 7.50 -11.40 -15.05
CA PHE A 175 6.14 -11.53 -14.53
C PHE A 175 6.00 -12.74 -13.60
N VAL A 176 6.49 -13.92 -14.03
CA VAL A 176 6.44 -15.14 -13.22
C VAL A 176 7.28 -15.02 -11.95
N ASP A 177 8.44 -14.36 -12.01
CA ASP A 177 9.27 -14.12 -10.83
C ASP A 177 8.57 -13.23 -9.81
N ILE A 178 7.97 -12.13 -10.25
CA ILE A 178 7.16 -11.26 -9.40
C ILE A 178 6.01 -12.06 -8.77
N LEU A 179 5.31 -12.86 -9.58
CA LEU A 179 4.19 -13.67 -9.12
C LEU A 179 4.60 -14.71 -8.07
N LYS A 180 5.71 -15.40 -8.27
CA LYS A 180 6.25 -16.38 -7.29
C LYS A 180 6.73 -15.70 -6.02
N ASP A 181 7.36 -14.57 -6.15
CA ASP A 181 7.95 -13.83 -5.04
C ASP A 181 6.91 -13.20 -4.12
N LEU A 182 5.89 -12.55 -4.69
CA LEU A 182 4.84 -11.90 -3.93
C LEU A 182 3.60 -12.78 -3.69
N GLY A 183 3.33 -13.74 -4.57
CA GLY A 183 2.14 -14.59 -4.52
C GLY A 183 2.02 -15.37 -3.21
N LYS A 184 3.13 -15.88 -2.66
CA LYS A 184 3.13 -16.56 -1.35
C LYS A 184 2.69 -15.65 -0.20
N TYR A 185 3.11 -14.39 -0.22
CA TYR A 185 2.72 -13.39 0.78
C TYR A 185 1.27 -12.95 0.57
N PHE A 186 0.84 -12.86 -0.69
CA PHE A 186 -0.55 -12.58 -1.05
C PHE A 186 -1.49 -13.65 -0.50
N VAL A 187 -1.23 -14.94 -0.77
CA VAL A 187 -2.05 -16.05 -0.28
C VAL A 187 -2.07 -16.09 1.26
N LEU A 188 -0.92 -15.90 1.90
CA LEU A 188 -0.84 -15.83 3.36
C LEU A 188 -1.66 -14.68 3.92
N GLY A 189 -1.54 -13.50 3.31
CA GLY A 189 -2.30 -12.31 3.69
C GLY A 189 -3.80 -12.50 3.57
N MET A 190 -4.25 -13.09 2.46
CA MET A 190 -5.67 -13.41 2.22
C MET A 190 -6.21 -14.43 3.23
N ALA A 191 -5.40 -15.44 3.59
CA ALA A 191 -5.80 -16.42 4.61
C ALA A 191 -5.99 -15.77 5.99
N ILE A 192 -5.06 -14.90 6.40
CA ILE A 192 -5.17 -14.18 7.68
C ILE A 192 -6.36 -13.22 7.66
N ALA A 193 -6.56 -12.48 6.56
CA ALA A 193 -7.68 -11.57 6.41
C ALA A 193 -9.03 -12.30 6.51
N SER A 194 -9.19 -13.41 5.79
CA SER A 194 -10.41 -14.23 5.83
C SER A 194 -10.69 -14.80 7.23
N ALA A 195 -9.64 -15.22 7.94
CA ALA A 195 -9.78 -15.67 9.32
C ALA A 195 -10.28 -14.57 10.25
N LEU A 196 -9.77 -13.35 10.10
CA LEU A 196 -10.19 -12.21 10.90
C LEU A 196 -11.64 -11.80 10.61
N VAL A 197 -12.06 -11.77 9.35
CA VAL A 197 -13.44 -11.46 8.96
C VAL A 197 -14.44 -12.45 9.60
N VAL A 198 -14.09 -13.73 9.63
CA VAL A 198 -14.95 -14.77 10.24
C VAL A 198 -14.96 -14.72 11.78
N LEU A 199 -13.86 -14.27 12.39
CA LEU A 199 -13.71 -14.22 13.85
C LEU A 199 -14.24 -12.93 14.48
N LEU A 200 -14.34 -11.84 13.72
CA LEU A 200 -14.78 -10.53 14.21
C LEU A 200 -16.29 -10.34 13.94
N PRO A 201 -17.15 -10.44 14.96
CA PRO A 201 -18.58 -10.18 14.78
C PRO A 201 -18.83 -8.68 14.53
N ALA A 202 -19.66 -8.39 13.53
CA ALA A 202 -20.02 -7.00 13.14
C ALA A 202 -20.62 -6.17 14.31
N ASP A 203 -21.23 -6.83 15.29
CA ASP A 203 -21.84 -6.18 16.47
C ASP A 203 -20.80 -5.50 17.39
N LEU A 204 -19.57 -6.00 17.42
CA LEU A 204 -18.49 -5.36 18.17
C LEU A 204 -18.12 -3.99 17.58
N ILE A 205 -18.19 -3.86 16.27
CA ILE A 205 -17.82 -2.65 15.54
C ILE A 205 -18.78 -1.52 15.89
N THR A 206 -20.09 -1.79 15.86
CA THR A 206 -21.13 -0.80 16.15
C THR A 206 -21.13 -0.35 17.62
N ARG A 207 -20.74 -1.22 18.53
CA ARG A 207 -20.73 -0.94 19.98
C ARG A 207 -19.56 -0.04 20.42
N TYR A 208 -18.40 -0.14 19.76
CA TYR A 208 -17.20 0.65 20.12
C TYR A 208 -17.09 1.97 19.37
N ILE A 209 -17.77 2.14 18.23
CA ILE A 209 -17.73 3.36 17.41
C ILE A 209 -18.62 4.48 17.96
N GLY A 210 -19.62 4.16 18.78
CA GLY A 210 -20.57 5.13 19.35
C GLY A 210 -20.05 6.04 20.46
N SER A 211 -18.74 5.99 20.80
CA SER A 211 -18.17 6.86 21.82
C SER A 211 -17.85 8.25 21.25
N SER A 212 -18.37 9.31 21.91
CA SER A 212 -18.03 10.69 21.60
C SER A 212 -16.67 11.05 22.25
N GLY A 213 -15.79 11.76 21.53
CA GLY A 213 -14.52 12.24 22.07
C GLY A 213 -13.27 11.63 21.44
N PRO A 214 -12.07 11.83 22.04
CA PRO A 214 -10.81 11.35 21.48
C PRO A 214 -10.73 9.83 21.35
N LEU A 215 -11.51 9.10 22.15
CA LEU A 215 -11.63 7.65 22.09
C LEU A 215 -12.24 7.18 20.75
N ALA A 216 -13.15 7.96 20.17
CA ALA A 216 -13.77 7.67 18.88
C ALA A 216 -12.74 7.66 17.74
N TYR A 217 -11.75 8.54 17.79
CA TYR A 217 -10.66 8.56 16.78
C TYR A 217 -9.76 7.32 16.89
N VAL A 218 -9.38 6.97 18.12
CA VAL A 218 -8.53 5.80 18.37
C VAL A 218 -9.25 4.52 17.97
N SER A 219 -10.51 4.37 18.37
CA SER A 219 -11.32 3.21 18.00
C SER A 219 -11.55 3.12 16.50
N ALA A 220 -11.82 4.24 15.83
CA ALA A 220 -12.02 4.28 14.38
C ALA A 220 -10.75 3.83 13.62
N VAL A 221 -9.57 4.35 14.00
CA VAL A 221 -8.30 3.97 13.38
C VAL A 221 -7.96 2.51 13.66
N LEU A 222 -8.08 2.05 14.92
CA LEU A 222 -7.77 0.68 15.31
C LEU A 222 -8.72 -0.35 14.67
N LEU A 223 -9.98 0.00 14.51
CA LEU A 223 -10.97 -0.87 13.84
C LEU A 223 -10.75 -0.92 12.32
N GLY A 224 -10.23 0.15 11.72
CA GLY A 224 -9.88 0.17 10.30
C GLY A 224 -8.83 -0.89 9.92
N VAL A 225 -7.91 -1.21 10.82
CA VAL A 225 -6.82 -2.17 10.56
C VAL A 225 -7.32 -3.61 10.37
N PRO A 226 -8.11 -4.21 11.30
CA PRO A 226 -8.53 -5.60 11.18
C PRO A 226 -9.70 -5.82 10.21
N LEU A 227 -10.44 -4.76 9.86
CA LEU A 227 -11.64 -4.88 9.03
C LEU A 227 -11.36 -5.28 7.58
N TYR A 228 -10.11 -5.33 7.17
CA TYR A 228 -9.72 -5.70 5.80
C TYR A 228 -10.72 -5.17 4.75
N VAL A 229 -10.78 -3.86 4.64
CA VAL A 229 -11.67 -3.22 3.67
C VAL A 229 -10.89 -3.03 2.37
N CYS A 230 -11.37 -3.63 1.28
CA CYS A 230 -10.80 -3.45 -0.04
C CYS A 230 -10.95 -1.99 -0.50
N GLU A 231 -10.07 -1.57 -1.40
CA GLU A 231 -10.11 -0.22 -1.97
C GLU A 231 -11.49 0.08 -2.59
N GLY A 232 -12.13 1.13 -2.08
CA GLY A 232 -13.47 1.57 -2.48
C GLY A 232 -14.58 1.14 -1.53
N GLU A 233 -14.46 0.02 -0.81
CA GLU A 233 -15.47 -0.45 0.14
C GLU A 233 -15.45 0.35 1.46
N GLU A 234 -14.33 0.96 1.80
CA GLU A 234 -14.20 1.84 2.96
C GLU A 234 -15.13 3.06 2.87
N ILE A 235 -15.50 3.47 1.66
CA ILE A 235 -16.29 4.68 1.43
C ILE A 235 -17.77 4.47 1.83
N PRO A 236 -18.48 3.43 1.33
CA PRO A 236 -19.85 3.15 1.78
C PRO A 236 -19.91 2.77 3.27
N LEU A 237 -18.86 2.11 3.80
CA LEU A 237 -18.77 1.81 5.21
C LEU A 237 -18.64 3.10 6.05
N THR A 238 -17.77 4.02 5.64
CA THR A 238 -17.64 5.35 6.26
C THR A 238 -18.97 6.11 6.23
N LEU A 239 -19.69 6.08 5.10
CA LEU A 239 -21.01 6.70 4.99
C LEU A 239 -22.02 6.08 5.98
N SER A 240 -21.98 4.76 6.13
CA SER A 240 -22.84 4.05 7.08
C SER A 240 -22.52 4.45 8.53
N LEU A 241 -21.24 4.58 8.87
CA LEU A 241 -20.81 5.05 10.20
C LEU A 241 -21.22 6.48 10.47
N LEU A 242 -21.15 7.37 9.49
CA LEU A 242 -21.66 8.75 9.59
C LEU A 242 -23.18 8.77 9.84
N LYS A 243 -23.95 7.92 9.16
CA LYS A 243 -25.40 7.77 9.38
C LYS A 243 -25.74 7.22 10.77
N LEU A 244 -24.87 6.42 11.36
CA LEU A 244 -24.98 5.91 12.72
C LEU A 244 -24.56 6.93 13.80
N GLY A 245 -24.17 8.16 13.39
CA GLY A 245 -23.84 9.25 14.31
C GLY A 245 -22.35 9.42 14.62
N LEU A 246 -21.46 8.72 13.89
CA LEU A 246 -20.03 8.98 14.01
C LEU A 246 -19.72 10.38 13.48
N GLY A 247 -18.95 11.15 14.24
CA GLY A 247 -18.51 12.48 13.82
C GLY A 247 -17.65 12.46 12.53
N PRO A 248 -17.62 13.57 11.75
CA PRO A 248 -16.87 13.60 10.49
C PRO A 248 -15.35 13.39 10.67
N GLY A 249 -14.78 13.86 11.78
CA GLY A 249 -13.36 13.66 12.10
C GLY A 249 -12.97 12.19 12.30
N PRO A 250 -13.63 11.47 13.24
CA PRO A 250 -13.39 10.03 13.41
C PRO A 250 -13.69 9.20 12.14
N ALA A 251 -14.72 9.60 11.38
CA ALA A 251 -15.03 8.95 10.10
C ALA A 251 -13.91 9.13 9.07
N PHE A 252 -13.30 10.30 9.02
CA PHE A 252 -12.14 10.55 8.16
C PHE A 252 -10.89 9.80 8.65
N ALA A 253 -10.68 9.71 9.96
CA ALA A 253 -9.61 8.89 10.54
C ALA A 253 -9.77 7.42 10.20
N PHE A 254 -10.99 6.88 10.23
CA PHE A 254 -11.32 5.53 9.78
C PHE A 254 -11.03 5.33 8.30
N LEU A 255 -11.47 6.28 7.45
CA LEU A 255 -11.28 6.25 6.00
C LEU A 255 -9.80 6.17 5.62
N LEU A 256 -8.93 6.91 6.32
CA LEU A 256 -7.49 6.86 6.10
C LEU A 256 -6.87 5.59 6.71
N GLY A 257 -7.25 5.25 7.92
CA GLY A 257 -6.67 4.12 8.67
C GLY A 257 -6.90 2.78 7.99
N SER A 258 -8.09 2.54 7.45
CA SER A 258 -8.46 1.28 6.81
C SER A 258 -7.68 0.98 5.52
N VAL A 259 -7.39 2.01 4.71
CA VAL A 259 -6.71 1.85 3.41
C VAL A 259 -5.21 1.62 3.55
N GLY A 260 -4.55 2.33 4.47
CA GLY A 260 -3.08 2.32 4.59
C GLY A 260 -2.51 1.09 5.29
N THR A 261 -3.32 0.31 6.01
CA THR A 261 -2.87 -0.77 6.90
C THR A 261 -3.57 -2.11 6.67
N CYS A 262 -4.00 -2.40 5.45
CA CYS A 262 -4.59 -3.71 5.17
C CYS A 262 -3.54 -4.83 5.32
N ILE A 263 -3.93 -5.90 5.98
CA ILE A 263 -3.04 -7.00 6.41
C ILE A 263 -2.24 -7.63 5.26
N PRO A 264 -2.82 -7.98 4.10
CA PRO A 264 -2.05 -8.52 3.00
C PRO A 264 -0.98 -7.56 2.49
N THR A 265 -1.30 -6.26 2.40
CA THR A 265 -0.32 -5.24 1.99
C THR A 265 0.80 -5.12 3.00
N MET A 266 0.51 -5.17 4.31
CA MET A 266 1.53 -5.15 5.35
C MET A 266 2.46 -6.36 5.27
N ILE A 267 1.91 -7.56 5.04
CA ILE A 267 2.70 -8.79 4.89
C ILE A 267 3.58 -8.72 3.62
N MET A 268 3.04 -8.21 2.53
CA MET A 268 3.80 -8.03 1.27
C MET A 268 4.86 -6.95 1.42
N SER A 269 4.54 -5.82 2.09
CA SER A 269 5.50 -4.71 2.31
C SER A 269 6.69 -5.13 3.16
N GLN A 270 6.53 -6.12 4.04
CA GLN A 270 7.64 -6.64 4.83
C GLN A 270 8.82 -7.10 3.95
N LYS A 271 8.55 -7.62 2.76
CA LYS A 271 9.60 -8.00 1.81
C LYS A 271 10.33 -6.78 1.24
N LEU A 272 9.60 -5.69 1.03
CA LEU A 272 10.13 -4.49 0.37
C LEU A 272 10.87 -3.55 1.32
N ILE A 273 10.31 -3.33 2.52
CA ILE A 273 10.79 -2.34 3.49
C ILE A 273 11.40 -2.96 4.75
N GLY A 274 11.40 -4.29 4.85
CA GLY A 274 11.90 -5.01 6.01
C GLY A 274 10.96 -4.95 7.22
N ARG A 275 11.24 -5.77 8.22
CA ARG A 275 10.38 -5.90 9.42
C ARG A 275 10.34 -4.63 10.27
N ARG A 276 11.50 -3.99 10.46
CA ARG A 276 11.60 -2.73 11.20
C ARG A 276 10.95 -1.58 10.44
N GLY A 277 11.15 -1.55 9.12
CA GLY A 277 10.49 -0.58 8.25
C GLY A 277 8.98 -0.68 8.30
N LEU A 278 8.43 -1.89 8.31
CA LEU A 278 6.99 -2.12 8.44
C LEU A 278 6.43 -1.57 9.76
N MET A 279 7.12 -1.78 10.89
CA MET A 279 6.68 -1.23 12.18
C MET A 279 6.65 0.31 12.16
N ILE A 280 7.70 0.93 11.59
CA ILE A 280 7.76 2.40 11.47
C ILE A 280 6.66 2.90 10.55
N TYR A 281 6.44 2.25 9.40
CA TYR A 281 5.38 2.57 8.46
C TYR A 281 4.01 2.54 9.12
N THR A 282 3.68 1.43 9.81
CA THR A 282 2.39 1.24 10.47
C THR A 282 2.17 2.24 11.60
N ALA A 283 3.15 2.40 12.49
CA ALA A 283 3.07 3.36 13.60
C ALA A 283 2.87 4.79 13.09
N TRP A 284 3.66 5.19 12.11
CA TRP A 284 3.55 6.51 11.51
C TRP A 284 2.18 6.72 10.84
N TRP A 285 1.70 5.71 10.12
CA TRP A 285 0.42 5.81 9.42
C TRP A 285 -0.77 5.93 10.37
N LEU A 286 -0.79 5.15 11.45
CA LEU A 286 -1.82 5.25 12.48
C LEU A 286 -1.83 6.64 13.14
N LEU A 287 -0.65 7.17 13.45
CA LEU A 287 -0.51 8.53 14.00
C LEU A 287 -0.97 9.60 13.00
N PHE A 288 -0.60 9.43 11.72
CA PHE A 288 -1.01 10.36 10.67
C PHE A 288 -2.53 10.34 10.44
N ALA A 289 -3.14 9.15 10.37
CA ALA A 289 -4.59 9.00 10.21
C ALA A 289 -5.35 9.62 11.39
N PHE A 290 -4.87 9.40 12.61
CA PHE A 290 -5.41 10.03 13.82
C PHE A 290 -5.30 11.56 13.76
N GLY A 291 -4.12 12.09 13.46
CA GLY A 291 -3.87 13.54 13.35
C GLY A 291 -4.68 14.21 12.23
N ALA A 292 -4.74 13.58 11.07
CA ALA A 292 -5.54 14.06 9.93
C ALA A 292 -7.04 14.05 10.25
N GLY A 293 -7.51 13.02 10.96
CA GLY A 293 -8.88 12.95 11.45
C GLY A 293 -9.21 14.08 12.43
N LEU A 294 -8.32 14.37 13.38
CA LEU A 294 -8.49 15.51 14.30
C LEU A 294 -8.57 16.83 13.56
N LEU A 295 -7.65 17.08 12.62
CA LEU A 295 -7.66 18.30 11.81
C LEU A 295 -8.94 18.44 10.99
N PHE A 296 -9.39 17.33 10.39
CA PHE A 296 -10.65 17.33 9.61
C PHE A 296 -11.87 17.58 10.49
N GLY A 297 -11.87 17.12 11.73
CA GLY A 297 -12.95 17.35 12.69
C GLY A 297 -13.07 18.78 13.18
N LEU A 298 -12.04 19.63 12.96
CA LEU A 298 -12.03 21.06 13.28
C LEU A 298 -12.55 21.95 12.14
N ILE A 299 -12.66 21.42 10.92
CA ILE A 299 -13.13 22.08 9.69
C ILE A 299 -14.60 21.75 9.43
#